data_4212fe73b8f2aa5be0845f64a2de2c0e
#
_entry.id   4212fe73b8f2aa5be0845f64a2de2c0e
#
_cell.length_a   1.000
_cell.length_b   1.000
_cell.length_c   1.000
_cell.angle_alpha   90.00
_cell.angle_beta   90.00
_cell.angle_gamma   90.00
#
_symmetry.space_group_name_H-M   'P 1'
#
loop_
_entity.id
_entity.type
_entity.pdbx_description
1 polymer ?
#
loop_
_entity_poly.entity_id
_entity_poly.type
_entity_poly.pdbx_seq_one_letter_code
_entity_poly.pdbx_strand_id
1 'polypeptide(L)'
;MLFLSVRINIPRLGRGIFIYFVVLCAYANFRTSYKRIDGISYTIYPGEWIMSVEELSRYFRTRFRRQTLAALEGLQKKGLISFLVLGHGKLVKFKIRGWRRHNTILDLSLIHI
;
A
#
# COMPACT_ATOMS: atom_id res chain seq x y z
N MET A 1 -9.79 -18.78 -4.23
CA MET A 1 -8.97 -17.74 -3.61
C MET A 1 -8.88 -16.52 -4.50
N LEU A 2 -8.97 -15.38 -3.90
CA LEU A 2 -8.90 -14.12 -4.64
C LEU A 2 -7.60 -13.96 -5.41
N PHE A 3 -6.52 -14.48 -4.86
CA PHE A 3 -5.22 -14.34 -5.49
C PHE A 3 -5.14 -15.01 -6.85
N LEU A 4 -5.86 -16.10 -7.06
CA LEU A 4 -5.85 -16.78 -8.33
C LEU A 4 -6.50 -15.95 -9.42
N SER A 5 -7.64 -15.35 -9.12
CA SER A 5 -8.36 -14.50 -10.06
C SER A 5 -7.51 -13.28 -10.44
N VAL A 6 -6.92 -12.66 -9.47
CA VAL A 6 -6.09 -11.47 -9.69
C VAL A 6 -4.90 -11.84 -10.56
N ARG A 7 -4.28 -12.99 -10.27
CA ARG A 7 -3.09 -13.42 -10.98
C ARG A 7 -3.34 -13.63 -12.48
N ILE A 8 -4.53 -14.09 -12.83
CA ILE A 8 -4.88 -14.35 -14.23
C ILE A 8 -4.88 -13.05 -15.05
N ASN A 9 -5.30 -11.96 -14.40
CA ASN A 9 -5.47 -10.68 -15.08
C ASN A 9 -4.25 -9.78 -15.02
N ILE A 10 -3.18 -10.20 -14.38
CA ILE A 10 -2.00 -9.37 -14.19
C ILE A 10 -1.08 -9.48 -15.41
N PRO A 11 -0.73 -8.36 -16.04
CA PRO A 11 0.26 -8.37 -17.11
C PRO A 11 1.59 -8.86 -16.58
N ARG A 12 2.33 -9.53 -17.44
CA ARG A 12 3.60 -10.10 -17.04
C ARG A 12 4.55 -9.09 -16.42
N LEU A 13 4.65 -7.91 -17.02
CA LEU A 13 5.54 -6.86 -16.52
C LEU A 13 5.08 -6.23 -15.22
N GLY A 14 3.77 -6.29 -14.92
CA GLY A 14 3.23 -5.70 -13.73
C GLY A 14 3.16 -6.64 -12.53
N ARG A 15 3.52 -7.90 -12.73
CA ARG A 15 3.30 -8.90 -11.69
C ARG A 15 3.99 -8.56 -10.36
N GLY A 16 5.27 -8.26 -10.40
CA GLY A 16 6.00 -7.93 -9.18
C GLY A 16 5.47 -6.68 -8.52
N ILE A 17 5.21 -5.65 -9.30
CA ILE A 17 4.68 -4.39 -8.80
C ILE A 17 3.27 -4.59 -8.23
N PHE A 18 2.48 -5.42 -8.88
CA PHE A 18 1.13 -5.69 -8.42
C PHE A 18 1.11 -6.34 -7.03
N ILE A 19 2.07 -7.23 -6.76
CA ILE A 19 2.17 -7.85 -5.45
C ILE A 19 2.40 -6.80 -4.38
N TYR A 20 3.23 -5.81 -4.64
CA TYR A 20 3.46 -4.70 -3.73
C TYR A 20 2.17 -3.91 -3.50
N PHE A 21 1.41 -3.69 -4.56
CA PHE A 21 0.14 -2.98 -4.45
C PHE A 21 -0.85 -3.74 -3.56
N VAL A 22 -0.92 -5.05 -3.70
CA VAL A 22 -1.79 -5.88 -2.85
C VAL A 22 -1.40 -5.75 -1.38
N VAL A 23 -0.10 -5.76 -1.10
CA VAL A 23 0.39 -5.58 0.27
C VAL A 23 -0.09 -4.23 0.83
N LEU A 24 0.06 -3.16 0.06
CA LEU A 24 -0.36 -1.84 0.52
C LEU A 24 -1.87 -1.77 0.75
N CYS A 25 -2.64 -2.38 -0.13
CA CYS A 25 -4.10 -2.42 0.05
C CYS A 25 -4.49 -3.16 1.32
N ALA A 26 -3.74 -4.20 1.66
CA ALA A 26 -4.02 -4.97 2.87
C ALA A 26 -3.82 -4.16 4.14
N TYR A 27 -2.91 -3.19 4.12
CA TYR A 27 -2.61 -2.37 5.28
C TYR A 27 -3.30 -1.01 5.26
N ALA A 28 -3.90 -0.63 4.13
CA ALA A 28 -4.59 0.65 4.01
C ALA A 28 -5.77 0.73 4.97
N ASN A 29 -5.96 1.90 5.53
CA ASN A 29 -6.97 2.11 6.55
C ASN A 29 -8.37 2.26 5.94
N PHE A 30 -9.37 1.71 6.61
CA PHE A 30 -10.76 1.83 6.16
C PHE A 30 -11.47 3.04 6.74
N ARG A 31 -10.96 3.56 7.85
CA ARG A 31 -11.57 4.68 8.55
C ARG A 31 -10.50 5.69 8.89
N THR A 32 -10.90 6.95 9.11
CA THR A 32 -9.98 7.94 9.63
C THR A 32 -9.51 7.49 11.00
N SER A 33 -8.21 7.52 11.21
CA SER A 33 -7.62 7.15 12.49
C SER A 33 -6.41 8.03 12.76
N TYR A 34 -5.85 7.85 13.94
CA TYR A 34 -4.70 8.64 14.36
C TYR A 34 -3.62 7.69 14.81
N LYS A 35 -2.40 7.97 14.39
CA LYS A 35 -1.27 7.15 14.78
C LYS A 35 -0.17 8.06 15.31
N ARG A 36 0.35 7.74 16.46
CA ARG A 36 1.43 8.53 17.07
C ARG A 36 2.74 7.78 16.91
N ILE A 37 3.71 8.43 16.29
CA ILE A 37 5.03 7.85 16.05
C ILE A 37 6.06 8.87 16.48
N ASP A 38 6.94 8.49 17.40
CA ASP A 38 8.01 9.35 17.91
C ASP A 38 7.47 10.72 18.41
N GLY A 39 6.33 10.70 19.09
CA GLY A 39 5.74 11.89 19.65
C GLY A 39 4.97 12.76 18.67
N ILE A 40 4.93 12.37 17.41
CA ILE A 40 4.21 13.12 16.38
C ILE A 40 2.92 12.37 16.05
N SER A 41 1.80 13.08 16.09
CA SER A 41 0.50 12.50 15.75
C SER A 41 0.23 12.69 14.27
N TYR A 42 -0.13 11.59 13.61
CA TYR A 42 -0.47 11.61 12.21
C TYR A 42 -1.94 11.24 12.03
N THR A 43 -2.64 12.03 11.23
CA THR A 43 -4.01 11.70 10.86
C THR A 43 -3.95 10.82 9.61
N ILE A 44 -4.60 9.68 9.68
CA ILE A 44 -4.59 8.70 8.58
C ILE A 44 -6.02 8.58 8.07
N TYR A 45 -6.23 8.99 6.83
CA TYR A 45 -7.54 8.93 6.19
C TYR A 45 -7.76 7.57 5.53
N PRO A 46 -9.02 7.26 5.15
CA PRO A 46 -9.27 5.99 4.45
C PRO A 46 -8.42 5.86 3.19
N GLY A 47 -7.87 4.69 3.01
CA GLY A 47 -6.98 4.42 1.88
C GLY A 47 -5.53 4.76 2.15
N GLU A 48 -5.24 5.30 3.32
CA GLU A 48 -3.88 5.68 3.71
C GLU A 48 -3.36 4.77 4.81
N TRP A 49 -2.06 4.72 4.93
CA TRP A 49 -1.39 4.11 6.06
C TRP A 49 0.01 4.68 6.18
N ILE A 50 0.57 4.60 7.36
CA ILE A 50 1.94 5.02 7.60
C ILE A 50 2.67 3.88 8.28
N MET A 51 3.88 3.60 7.82
CA MET A 51 4.71 2.58 8.44
C MET A 51 6.18 2.87 8.17
N SER A 52 7.05 2.19 8.88
CA SER A 52 8.48 2.38 8.67
C SER A 52 8.90 1.74 7.35
N VAL A 53 9.95 2.29 6.75
CA VAL A 53 10.52 1.71 5.53
C VAL A 53 11.01 0.29 5.81
N GLU A 54 11.56 0.09 7.01
CA GLU A 54 12.06 -1.22 7.41
C GLU A 54 10.95 -2.26 7.47
N GLU A 55 9.84 -1.89 8.08
CA GLU A 55 8.67 -2.76 8.18
C GLU A 55 8.11 -3.07 6.79
N LEU A 56 8.01 -2.05 5.95
CA LEU A 56 7.52 -2.20 4.59
C LEU A 56 8.43 -3.11 3.77
N SER A 57 9.74 -2.99 3.98
CA SER A 57 10.71 -3.84 3.30
C SER A 57 10.49 -5.31 3.65
N ARG A 58 10.15 -5.60 4.89
CA ARG A 58 9.84 -6.98 5.30
C ARG A 58 8.60 -7.50 4.58
N TYR A 59 7.57 -6.69 4.47
CA TYR A 59 6.33 -7.11 3.81
C TYR A 59 6.52 -7.25 2.30
N PHE A 60 7.34 -6.39 1.72
CA PHE A 60 7.67 -6.47 0.30
C PHE A 60 8.70 -7.55 -0.01
N ARG A 61 9.35 -8.07 1.02
CA ARG A 61 10.44 -9.03 0.91
C ARG A 61 11.59 -8.47 0.07
N THR A 62 11.87 -7.21 0.25
CA THR A 62 13.00 -6.56 -0.38
C THR A 62 14.18 -6.58 0.58
N ARG A 63 15.39 -6.67 0.03
CA ARG A 63 16.59 -6.73 0.83
C ARG A 63 17.09 -5.35 1.23
N PHE A 64 16.97 -4.39 0.32
CA PHE A 64 17.51 -3.06 0.52
C PHE A 64 16.42 -2.02 0.47
N ARG A 65 16.62 -0.95 1.24
CA ARG A 65 15.71 0.18 1.28
C ARG A 65 15.41 0.74 -0.10
N ARG A 66 16.44 0.88 -0.94
CA ARG A 66 16.28 1.43 -2.29
C ARG A 66 15.32 0.60 -3.13
N GLN A 67 15.29 -0.73 -2.90
CA GLN A 67 14.37 -1.60 -3.61
C GLN A 67 12.93 -1.33 -3.22
N THR A 68 12.70 -1.11 -1.92
CA THR A 68 11.38 -0.77 -1.40
C THR A 68 10.90 0.55 -1.98
N LEU A 69 11.75 1.57 -1.96
CA LEU A 69 11.39 2.88 -2.49
C LEU A 69 11.18 2.83 -4.00
N ALA A 70 11.97 2.05 -4.71
CA ALA A 70 11.81 1.87 -6.15
C ALA A 70 10.47 1.22 -6.47
N ALA A 71 10.04 0.25 -5.66
CA ALA A 71 8.73 -0.39 -5.83
C ALA A 71 7.61 0.62 -5.64
N LEU A 72 7.72 1.46 -4.62
CA LEU A 72 6.73 2.51 -4.37
C LEU A 72 6.68 3.51 -5.52
N GLU A 73 7.84 3.91 -6.02
CA GLU A 73 7.89 4.82 -7.16
C GLU A 73 7.26 4.21 -8.41
N GLY A 74 7.48 2.93 -8.62
CA GLY A 74 6.87 2.21 -9.75
C GLY A 74 5.35 2.21 -9.66
N LEU A 75 4.82 1.97 -8.46
CA LEU A 75 3.37 2.02 -8.23
C LEU A 75 2.82 3.43 -8.43
N GLN A 76 3.57 4.43 -7.98
CA GLN A 76 3.15 5.82 -8.15
C GLN A 76 3.14 6.22 -9.62
N LYS A 77 4.13 5.79 -10.38
CA LYS A 77 4.19 6.05 -11.81
C LYS A 77 3.01 5.43 -12.54
N LYS A 78 2.55 4.28 -12.09
CA LYS A 78 1.38 3.63 -12.67
C LYS A 78 0.07 4.26 -12.23
N GLY A 79 0.13 5.26 -11.36
CA GLY A 79 -1.06 5.94 -10.88
C GLY A 79 -1.86 5.16 -9.85
N LEU A 80 -1.29 4.13 -9.25
CA LEU A 80 -1.99 3.30 -8.28
C LEU A 80 -1.93 3.85 -6.87
N ILE A 81 -0.85 4.54 -6.53
CA ILE A 81 -0.66 5.13 -5.21
C ILE A 81 0.02 6.49 -5.32
N SER A 82 -0.01 7.21 -4.20
CA SER A 82 0.92 8.31 -3.95
C SER A 82 1.57 8.03 -2.61
N PHE A 83 2.78 8.53 -2.40
CA PHE A 83 3.47 8.30 -1.14
C PHE A 83 4.40 9.45 -0.81
N LEU A 84 4.69 9.57 0.48
CA LEU A 84 5.61 10.55 1.02
C LEU A 84 6.55 9.84 1.98
N VAL A 85 7.81 10.26 1.97
CA VAL A 85 8.79 9.75 2.91
C VAL A 85 8.95 10.80 4.02
N LEU A 86 8.76 10.37 5.25
CA LEU A 86 8.74 11.24 6.42
C LEU A 86 9.78 10.77 7.44
N GLY A 87 9.91 11.56 8.52
CA GLY A 87 10.76 11.17 9.64
C GLY A 87 12.20 10.94 9.24
N HIS A 88 12.79 11.86 8.50
CA HIS A 88 14.18 11.76 8.04
C HIS A 88 14.44 10.48 7.23
N GLY A 89 13.43 10.08 6.46
CA GLY A 89 13.55 8.93 5.58
C GLY A 89 13.21 7.60 6.23
N LYS A 90 12.72 7.60 7.45
CA LYS A 90 12.41 6.35 8.16
C LYS A 90 10.99 5.87 7.97
N LEU A 91 10.08 6.78 7.66
CA LEU A 91 8.66 6.46 7.55
C LEU A 91 8.15 6.69 6.15
N VAL A 92 7.16 5.89 5.76
CA VAL A 92 6.45 6.06 4.49
C VAL A 92 4.97 6.20 4.80
N LYS A 93 4.36 7.27 4.30
CA LYS A 93 2.93 7.43 4.32
C LYS A 93 2.45 7.26 2.90
N PHE A 94 1.60 6.28 2.65
CA PHE A 94 1.10 6.02 1.31
C PHE A 94 -0.41 6.17 1.27
N LYS A 95 -0.92 6.43 0.09
CA LYS A 95 -2.35 6.55 -0.16
C LYS A 95 -2.69 5.77 -1.42
N ILE A 96 -3.71 4.93 -1.34
CA ILE A 96 -4.21 4.19 -2.49
C ILE A 96 -5.08 5.12 -3.30
N ARG A 97 -4.72 5.32 -4.55
CA ARG A 97 -5.50 6.18 -5.44
C ARG A 97 -6.76 5.44 -5.87
N GLY A 98 -7.87 6.16 -5.90
CA GLY A 98 -9.15 5.54 -6.24
C GLY A 98 -9.63 4.59 -5.15
N TRP A 99 -9.28 4.86 -3.90
CA TRP A 99 -9.61 3.99 -2.78
C TRP A 99 -11.07 3.61 -2.70
N ARG A 100 -11.96 4.56 -2.94
CA ARG A 100 -13.39 4.27 -2.87
C ARG A 100 -13.82 3.16 -3.82
N ARG A 101 -13.25 3.17 -5.03
CA ARG A 101 -13.55 2.13 -6.01
C ARG A 101 -13.03 0.79 -5.53
N HIS A 102 -11.79 0.76 -5.07
CA HIS A 102 -11.20 -0.49 -4.57
C HIS A 102 -11.90 -0.97 -3.32
N ASN A 103 -12.24 -0.06 -2.44
CA ASN A 103 -12.94 -0.39 -1.21
C ASN A 103 -14.32 -0.97 -1.49
N THR A 104 -15.03 -0.39 -2.45
CA THR A 104 -16.35 -0.91 -2.83
C THR A 104 -16.24 -2.33 -3.35
N ILE A 105 -15.23 -2.61 -4.16
CA ILE A 105 -15.00 -3.96 -4.68
C ILE A 105 -14.70 -4.92 -3.55
N LEU A 106 -13.88 -4.50 -2.60
CA LEU A 106 -13.53 -5.32 -1.45
C LEU A 106 -14.75 -5.56 -0.55
N ASP A 107 -15.55 -4.52 -0.35
CA ASP A 107 -16.77 -4.64 0.45
C ASP A 107 -17.73 -5.63 -0.16
N LEU A 108 -17.92 -5.57 -1.47
CA LEU A 108 -18.77 -6.53 -2.16
C LEU A 108 -18.25 -7.95 -1.99
N SER A 109 -16.95 -8.12 -2.06
CA SER A 109 -16.33 -9.42 -1.83
C SER A 109 -16.59 -9.92 -0.42
N LEU A 110 -16.52 -9.04 0.56
CA LEU A 110 -16.76 -9.39 1.95
C LEU A 110 -18.22 -9.76 2.18
N ILE A 111 -19.13 -9.06 1.52
CA ILE A 111 -20.56 -9.33 1.65
C ILE A 111 -20.89 -10.73 1.11
N HIS A 112 -20.19 -11.16 0.09
CA HIS A 112 -20.45 -12.44 -0.53
C HIS A 112 -19.70 -13.60 0.11
N ILE A 113 -18.88 -13.31 1.06
CA ILE A 113 -18.18 -14.32 1.83
C ILE A 113 -19.03 -14.71 3.03
#